data_12704e7b75f302285806caadf48d4851
#
_entry.id   12704e7b75f302285806caadf48d4851
#
_cell.length_a   1.000
_cell.length_b   1.000
_cell.length_c   1.000
_cell.angle_alpha   90.00
_cell.angle_beta   90.00
_cell.angle_gamma   90.00
#
_symmetry.space_group_name_H-M   'P 1'
#
loop_
_entity.id
_entity.type
_entity.pdbx_description
1 polymer ?
#
loop_
_entity_poly.entity_id
_entity_poly.type
_entity_poly.pdbx_seq_one_letter_code
_entity_poly.pdbx_strand_id
1 'polypeptide(L)' 'MTNPFMLRAQITDHGAPYELTLFHDGRAIVKGTEESKVARSIYDKYVGG' A
#
# COMPACT_ATOMS: atom_id res chain seq x y z
N MET A 1 -12.10 14.59 14.57
CA MET A 1 -11.35 14.67 14.32
C MET A 1 -10.65 13.91 13.49
N THR A 2 -9.89 13.77 13.26
CA THR A 2 -9.23 13.30 12.34
C THR A 2 -8.67 12.00 12.49
N ASN A 3 -8.14 11.45 11.58
CA ASN A 3 -7.54 10.22 11.59
C ASN A 3 -6.15 10.36 11.25
N PRO A 4 -5.39 10.76 12.15
CA PRO A 4 -4.05 11.14 11.86
C PRO A 4 -3.12 10.01 11.56
N PHE A 5 -3.57 8.80 11.65
CA PHE A 5 -2.65 7.70 11.51
C PHE A 5 -2.86 6.91 10.25
N MET A 6 -3.37 7.55 9.22
CA MET A 6 -3.50 6.91 7.96
C MET A 6 -2.58 7.59 6.99
N LEU A 7 -1.70 6.84 6.37
CA LEU A 7 -0.78 7.38 5.40
C LEU A 7 -1.11 6.77 4.07
N ARG A 8 -1.23 7.60 3.05
CA ARG A 8 -1.60 7.16 1.73
C ARG A 8 -0.53 7.58 0.76
N ALA A 9 -0.10 6.68 -0.09
CA ALA A 9 0.93 6.98 -1.07
C ALA A 9 0.58 6.37 -2.40
N GLN A 10 0.90 7.08 -3.47
CA GLN A 10 0.72 6.56 -4.80
C GLN A 10 2.05 6.03 -5.29
N ILE A 11 2.03 4.84 -5.85
CA ILE A 11 3.21 4.15 -6.27
C ILE A 11 3.03 3.70 -7.70
N THR A 12 4.06 3.83 -8.52
CA THR A 12 4.05 3.25 -9.85
C THR A 12 5.01 2.09 -9.85
N ASP A 13 4.51 0.91 -10.14
CA ASP A 13 5.34 -0.28 -10.13
C ASP A 13 4.77 -1.24 -11.15
N HIS A 14 5.60 -2.10 -11.70
CA HIS A 14 5.16 -3.05 -12.73
C HIS A 14 4.44 -2.35 -13.88
N GLY A 15 4.78 -1.10 -14.13
CA GLY A 15 4.19 -0.35 -15.21
C GLY A 15 2.77 0.11 -14.96
N ALA A 16 2.33 0.10 -13.72
CA ALA A 16 0.96 0.47 -13.39
C ALA A 16 0.92 1.26 -12.09
N PRO A 17 -0.12 2.07 -11.90
CA PRO A 17 -0.24 2.84 -10.67
C PRO A 17 -0.94 2.05 -9.60
N TYR A 18 -0.46 2.18 -8.37
CA TYR A 18 -1.07 1.54 -7.22
C TYR A 18 -1.20 2.56 -6.10
N GLU A 19 -2.08 2.30 -5.18
CA GLU A 19 -2.23 3.16 -4.01
C GLU A 19 -2.01 2.32 -2.76
N LEU A 20 -1.09 2.74 -1.93
CA LEU A 20 -0.77 2.05 -0.69
C LEU A 20 -1.28 2.88 0.46
N THR A 21 -2.09 2.30 1.32
CA THR A 21 -2.60 2.97 2.52
C THR A 21 -2.11 2.22 3.73
N LEU A 22 -1.49 2.94 4.64
CA LEU A 22 -0.98 2.36 5.87
C LEU A 22 -1.79 2.88 7.04
N PHE A 23 -2.10 1.99 7.96
CA PHE A 23 -2.83 2.34 9.17
C PHE A 23 -1.91 2.19 10.36
N HIS A 24 -2.17 2.97 11.39
CA HIS A 24 -1.28 2.96 12.52
C HIS A 24 -1.31 1.66 13.32
N ASP A 25 -2.34 0.86 13.11
CA ASP A 25 -2.42 -0.41 13.82
C ASP A 25 -1.66 -1.52 13.10
N GLY A 26 -0.91 -1.20 12.08
CA GLY A 26 -0.10 -2.19 11.40
C GLY A 26 -0.72 -2.77 10.16
N ARG A 27 -1.89 -2.32 9.77
CA ARG A 27 -2.53 -2.83 8.59
C ARG A 27 -2.16 -2.00 7.38
N ALA A 28 -2.24 -2.61 6.22
CA ALA A 28 -1.96 -1.92 4.97
C ALA A 28 -2.92 -2.41 3.90
N ILE A 29 -3.28 -1.51 3.00
CA ILE A 29 -4.14 -1.84 1.89
C ILE A 29 -3.46 -1.38 0.62
N VAL A 30 -3.42 -2.25 -0.38
CA VAL A 30 -2.88 -1.91 -1.69
C VAL A 30 -4.02 -1.94 -2.68
N LYS A 31 -4.26 -0.82 -3.36
CA LYS A 31 -5.28 -0.74 -4.37
C LYS A 31 -4.64 -0.63 -5.74
N GLY A 32 -5.34 -1.05 -6.75
CA GLY A 32 -4.84 -1.04 -8.12
C GLY A 32 -4.55 -2.41 -8.65
N THR A 33 -4.66 -3.43 -7.81
CA THR A 33 -4.47 -4.78 -8.26
C THR A 33 -5.40 -5.69 -7.49
N GLU A 34 -5.82 -6.78 -8.13
CA GLU A 34 -6.60 -7.79 -7.46
C GLU A 34 -5.75 -9.01 -7.17
N GLU A 35 -4.49 -8.99 -7.53
CA GLU A 35 -3.64 -10.14 -7.32
C GLU A 35 -2.90 -10.00 -6.03
N SER A 36 -3.05 -10.97 -5.15
CA SER A 36 -2.39 -10.89 -3.87
C SER A 36 -0.89 -10.97 -3.99
N LYS A 37 -0.37 -11.64 -5.01
CA LYS A 37 1.07 -11.66 -5.20
C LYS A 37 1.62 -10.28 -5.46
N VAL A 38 0.94 -9.49 -6.27
CA VAL A 38 1.40 -8.15 -6.60
C VAL A 38 1.27 -7.26 -5.39
N ALA A 39 0.16 -7.36 -4.69
CA ALA A 39 -0.05 -6.54 -3.51
C ALA A 39 1.01 -6.83 -2.45
N ARG A 40 1.35 -8.09 -2.26
CA ARG A 40 2.35 -8.46 -1.29
C ARG A 40 3.72 -7.99 -1.71
N SER A 41 4.02 -8.05 -2.99
CA SER A 41 5.28 -7.58 -3.50
C SER A 41 5.44 -6.09 -3.24
N ILE A 42 4.41 -5.33 -3.46
CA ILE A 42 4.45 -3.90 -3.21
C ILE A 42 4.61 -3.62 -1.73
N TYR A 43 3.88 -4.34 -0.91
CA TYR A 43 3.97 -4.15 0.53
C TYR A 43 5.39 -4.45 1.01
N ASP A 44 5.97 -5.56 0.57
CA ASP A 44 7.30 -5.92 0.99
C ASP A 44 8.33 -4.93 0.52
N LYS A 45 8.13 -4.39 -0.67
CA LYS A 45 9.10 -3.50 -1.24
C LYS A 45 9.11 -2.13 -0.56
N TYR A 46 7.95 -1.66 -0.20
CA TYR A 46 7.84 -0.30 0.32
C TYR A 46 7.64 -0.21 1.83
N VAL A 47 7.19 -1.27 2.43
CA VAL A 47 6.88 -1.27 3.85
C VAL A 47 7.70 -2.31 4.58
N GLY A 48 7.61 -3.51 4.12
CA GLY A 48 8.17 -4.62 4.84
C GLY A 48 9.67 -4.72 4.76
N GLY A 49 10.25 -4.04 3.84
CA GLY A 49 11.66 -3.90 3.71
C GLY A 49 12.55 -5.04 4.10
#